data_e4baf1b4229cea3d1ab178a50a768c9a
#
_entry.id   e4baf1b4229cea3d1ab178a50a768c9a
#
_cell.length_a   1.000
_cell.length_b   1.000
_cell.length_c   1.000
_cell.angle_alpha   90.00
_cell.angle_beta   90.00
_cell.angle_gamma   90.00
#
_symmetry.space_group_name_H-M   'P 1'
#
loop_
_entity.id
_entity.type
_entity.pdbx_description
1 polymer ?
#
loop_
_entity_poly.entity_id
_entity_poly.type
_entity_poly.pdbx_seq_one_letter_code
_entity_poly.pdbx_strand_id
1 'polypeptide(L)'
;MKKNTLFRYINIDYLSATPKYRQLANSVINAINEEKIGKDDLLPSINELSFEFEISRDTAEKGYKYLKQIGILGSVPGKGYFVKSTEVNQPLKIFLLFNKLSIHKKIMYDAFVKTLADLASIDFYIYNNDYTLFKRLIQNNKNEYTHYVIVPHFLDGGEDAHDVINQLPSDKLLMMDKLIPGINGNYAAVYEDFEKDIYDALDQLREQLSKYHTIKMIFPGYTYHPKEIIKGFKRFCHQYAFTSKIVNEIANEPIKDGEAYINLMEDDMLILLEKIKATKLKVGKDVGIISYNETPWKQFILDGITTISTDFEKMGTMTAEMILNNQRSHLAVPFKVTLRKSL
;
A
#
# COMPACT_ATOMS: atom_id res chain seq x y z
N MET A 1 21.43 -34.97 4.45
CA MET A 1 21.06 -34.67 3.04
C MET A 1 22.26 -34.11 2.27
N LYS A 2 22.47 -34.40 0.97
CA LYS A 2 23.60 -33.81 0.21
C LYS A 2 23.35 -32.32 -0.01
N LYS A 3 24.33 -31.44 0.23
CA LYS A 3 24.28 -29.97 0.06
C LYS A 3 23.57 -29.50 -1.23
N ASN A 4 23.81 -30.21 -2.35
CA ASN A 4 23.25 -29.88 -3.66
C ASN A 4 21.72 -30.06 -3.77
N THR A 5 21.07 -30.74 -2.82
CA THR A 5 19.63 -30.98 -2.85
C THR A 5 18.85 -29.77 -2.30
N LEU A 6 19.51 -28.90 -1.51
CA LEU A 6 18.87 -27.78 -0.84
C LEU A 6 18.60 -26.59 -1.75
N PHE A 7 19.39 -26.41 -2.83
CA PHE A 7 19.16 -25.33 -3.80
C PHE A 7 17.79 -25.39 -4.45
N ARG A 8 17.24 -26.60 -4.64
CA ARG A 8 15.90 -26.78 -5.24
C ARG A 8 14.74 -26.22 -4.38
N TYR A 9 14.98 -25.98 -3.11
CA TYR A 9 13.98 -25.45 -2.19
C TYR A 9 14.11 -23.95 -1.98
N ILE A 10 15.15 -23.32 -2.53
CA ILE A 10 15.34 -21.87 -2.47
C ILE A 10 14.84 -21.30 -3.80
N ASN A 11 13.97 -20.31 -3.72
CA ASN A 11 13.43 -19.60 -4.86
C ASN A 11 13.63 -18.10 -4.69
N ILE A 12 14.11 -17.44 -5.75
CA ILE A 12 14.22 -15.99 -5.84
C ILE A 12 13.33 -15.54 -6.99
N ASP A 13 12.20 -14.94 -6.66
CA ASP A 13 11.26 -14.37 -7.64
C ASP A 13 11.65 -12.92 -7.96
N TYR A 14 12.04 -12.68 -9.21
CA TYR A 14 12.43 -11.35 -9.70
C TYR A 14 11.25 -10.39 -9.91
N LEU A 15 10.01 -10.88 -9.93
CA LEU A 15 8.79 -10.07 -9.95
C LEU A 15 8.38 -9.59 -8.56
N SER A 16 8.91 -10.21 -7.52
CA SER A 16 8.61 -9.85 -6.14
C SER A 16 9.35 -8.56 -5.73
N ALA A 17 8.63 -7.64 -5.08
CA ALA A 17 9.20 -6.47 -4.43
C ALA A 17 9.81 -6.80 -3.05
N THR A 18 9.64 -8.03 -2.56
CA THR A 18 10.28 -8.52 -1.34
C THR A 18 11.80 -8.51 -1.51
N PRO A 19 12.56 -7.92 -0.57
CA PRO A 19 14.03 -7.94 -0.65
C PRO A 19 14.58 -9.35 -0.80
N LYS A 20 15.53 -9.57 -1.71
CA LYS A 20 16.07 -10.90 -2.04
C LYS A 20 16.58 -11.69 -0.82
N TYR A 21 17.15 -11.00 0.19
CA TYR A 21 17.57 -11.66 1.42
C TYR A 21 16.38 -12.22 2.24
N ARG A 22 15.23 -11.56 2.19
CA ARG A 22 13.99 -12.05 2.81
C ARG A 22 13.41 -13.22 2.02
N GLN A 23 13.41 -13.16 0.70
CA GLN A 23 12.99 -14.27 -0.15
C GLN A 23 13.81 -15.53 0.12
N LEU A 24 15.14 -15.40 0.23
CA LEU A 24 16.04 -16.47 0.63
C LEU A 24 15.66 -17.05 1.99
N ALA A 25 15.45 -16.19 2.99
CA ALA A 25 15.06 -16.63 4.32
C ALA A 25 13.69 -17.32 4.33
N ASN A 26 12.69 -16.76 3.66
CA ASN A 26 11.35 -17.31 3.53
C ASN A 26 11.39 -18.71 2.86
N SER A 27 12.20 -18.89 1.82
CA SER A 27 12.36 -20.17 1.14
C SER A 27 12.90 -21.26 2.08
N VAL A 28 13.89 -20.93 2.92
CA VAL A 28 14.43 -21.86 3.93
C VAL A 28 13.36 -22.20 4.97
N ILE A 29 12.63 -21.21 5.47
CA ILE A 29 11.54 -21.36 6.42
C ILE A 29 10.44 -22.26 5.85
N ASN A 30 10.01 -22.00 4.61
CA ASN A 30 8.99 -22.81 3.95
C ASN A 30 9.45 -24.28 3.79
N ALA A 31 10.70 -24.50 3.39
CA ALA A 31 11.25 -25.83 3.25
C ALA A 31 11.35 -26.60 4.59
N ILE A 32 11.55 -25.89 5.71
CA ILE A 32 11.47 -26.46 7.05
C ILE A 32 10.03 -26.82 7.42
N ASN A 33 9.07 -25.91 7.19
CA ASN A 33 7.65 -26.15 7.47
C ASN A 33 7.07 -27.32 6.65
N GLU A 34 7.59 -27.52 5.44
CA GLU A 34 7.23 -28.63 4.55
C GLU A 34 8.02 -29.91 4.84
N GLU A 35 8.78 -29.95 5.95
CA GLU A 35 9.62 -31.09 6.38
C GLU A 35 10.66 -31.52 5.34
N LYS A 36 11.00 -30.66 4.38
CA LYS A 36 12.01 -30.93 3.34
C LYS A 36 13.44 -30.68 3.83
N ILE A 37 13.59 -29.84 4.85
CA ILE A 37 14.84 -29.51 5.54
C ILE A 37 14.64 -29.77 7.02
N GLY A 38 15.49 -30.57 7.62
CA GLY A 38 15.40 -30.99 9.02
C GLY A 38 16.47 -30.34 9.90
N LYS A 39 16.35 -30.55 11.21
CA LYS A 39 17.36 -30.15 12.18
C LYS A 39 18.71 -30.78 11.83
N ASP A 40 19.80 -30.05 12.05
CA ASP A 40 21.19 -30.41 11.76
C ASP A 40 21.54 -30.56 10.26
N ASP A 41 20.58 -30.33 9.33
CA ASP A 41 20.90 -30.27 7.91
C ASP A 41 21.83 -29.07 7.62
N LEU A 42 22.89 -29.36 6.82
CA LEU A 42 23.88 -28.35 6.41
C LEU A 42 23.35 -27.54 5.23
N LEU A 43 23.38 -26.22 5.36
CA LEU A 43 22.98 -25.30 4.31
C LEU A 43 24.18 -24.91 3.41
N PRO A 44 23.90 -24.47 2.16
CA PRO A 44 24.94 -23.93 1.27
C PRO A 44 25.70 -22.78 1.93
N SER A 45 26.95 -22.60 1.56
CA SER A 45 27.74 -21.43 1.98
C SER A 45 27.22 -20.15 1.32
N ILE A 46 27.59 -18.99 1.87
CA ILE A 46 27.27 -17.66 1.31
C ILE A 46 27.75 -17.56 -0.16
N ASN A 47 28.93 -18.10 -0.48
CA ASN A 47 29.47 -18.08 -1.84
C ASN A 47 28.66 -18.96 -2.79
N GLU A 48 28.29 -20.16 -2.36
CA GLU A 48 27.44 -21.07 -3.15
C GLU A 48 26.08 -20.45 -3.45
N LEU A 49 25.42 -19.80 -2.45
CA LEU A 49 24.16 -19.08 -2.65
C LEU A 49 24.29 -17.89 -3.60
N SER A 50 25.37 -17.11 -3.42
CA SER A 50 25.65 -15.96 -4.27
C SER A 50 25.82 -16.35 -5.73
N PHE A 51 26.50 -17.46 -5.99
CA PHE A 51 26.73 -18.00 -7.33
C PHE A 51 25.45 -18.57 -7.95
N GLU A 52 24.76 -19.46 -7.22
CA GLU A 52 23.59 -20.21 -7.74
C GLU A 52 22.39 -19.30 -8.05
N PHE A 53 22.15 -18.29 -7.20
CA PHE A 53 20.97 -17.41 -7.33
C PHE A 53 21.31 -16.02 -7.88
N GLU A 54 22.52 -15.78 -8.37
CA GLU A 54 22.95 -14.49 -8.90
C GLU A 54 22.64 -13.31 -7.97
N ILE A 55 22.85 -13.50 -6.66
CA ILE A 55 22.66 -12.48 -5.63
C ILE A 55 24.02 -12.06 -5.05
N SER A 56 24.11 -10.82 -4.53
CA SER A 56 25.35 -10.39 -3.87
C SER A 56 25.63 -11.21 -2.61
N ARG A 57 26.92 -11.36 -2.26
CA ARG A 57 27.32 -12.02 -1.00
C ARG A 57 26.68 -11.36 0.21
N ASP A 58 26.60 -10.02 0.21
CA ASP A 58 25.93 -9.25 1.27
C ASP A 58 24.45 -9.63 1.40
N THR A 59 23.75 -9.82 0.28
CA THR A 59 22.36 -10.28 0.27
C THR A 59 22.20 -11.68 0.88
N ALA A 60 23.05 -12.63 0.49
CA ALA A 60 23.04 -13.99 1.04
C ALA A 60 23.38 -13.99 2.54
N GLU A 61 24.37 -13.19 2.95
CA GLU A 61 24.75 -13.03 4.35
C GLU A 61 23.63 -12.42 5.20
N LYS A 62 22.97 -11.37 4.71
CA LYS A 62 21.79 -10.78 5.37
C LYS A 62 20.66 -11.78 5.58
N GLY A 63 20.39 -12.64 4.59
CA GLY A 63 19.40 -13.71 4.70
C GLY A 63 19.73 -14.70 5.83
N TYR A 64 20.98 -15.17 5.87
CA TYR A 64 21.42 -16.08 6.91
C TYR A 64 21.54 -15.41 8.29
N LYS A 65 21.93 -14.14 8.35
CA LYS A 65 21.94 -13.36 9.59
C LYS A 65 20.54 -13.24 10.17
N TYR A 66 19.55 -12.96 9.33
CA TYR A 66 18.15 -12.92 9.76
C TYR A 66 17.68 -14.28 10.30
N LEU A 67 17.93 -15.39 9.59
CA LEU A 67 17.58 -16.74 10.07
C LEU A 67 18.29 -17.11 11.39
N LYS A 68 19.52 -16.60 11.60
CA LYS A 68 20.21 -16.75 12.90
C LYS A 68 19.55 -15.94 14.01
N GLN A 69 19.12 -14.70 13.72
CA GLN A 69 18.46 -13.83 14.69
C GLN A 69 17.15 -14.43 15.21
N ILE A 70 16.36 -15.07 14.32
CA ILE A 70 15.12 -15.76 14.68
C ILE A 70 15.35 -17.20 15.22
N GLY A 71 16.61 -17.61 15.41
CA GLY A 71 16.96 -18.89 16.05
C GLY A 71 16.91 -20.13 15.17
N ILE A 72 16.59 -19.99 13.88
CA ILE A 72 16.47 -21.11 12.92
C ILE A 72 17.84 -21.66 12.53
N LEU A 73 18.83 -20.79 12.28
CA LEU A 73 20.18 -21.22 11.87
C LEU A 73 21.21 -21.11 12.98
N GLY A 74 22.15 -22.05 12.95
CA GLY A 74 23.43 -22.00 13.64
C GLY A 74 24.59 -21.92 12.64
N SER A 75 25.79 -21.55 13.13
CA SER A 75 27.02 -21.63 12.35
C SER A 75 28.16 -22.13 13.21
N VAL A 76 29.00 -22.99 12.63
CA VAL A 76 30.23 -23.47 13.26
C VAL A 76 31.39 -23.14 12.34
N PRO A 77 32.47 -22.48 12.86
CA PRO A 77 33.66 -22.23 12.06
C PRO A 77 34.19 -23.50 11.42
N GLY A 78 34.47 -23.46 10.12
CA GLY A 78 34.95 -24.61 9.34
C GLY A 78 33.90 -25.64 8.90
N LYS A 79 32.70 -25.67 9.53
CA LYS A 79 31.60 -26.58 9.13
C LYS A 79 30.48 -25.88 8.36
N GLY A 80 30.37 -24.55 8.46
CA GLY A 80 29.37 -23.75 7.75
C GLY A 80 28.08 -23.53 8.56
N TYR A 81 26.97 -23.32 7.83
CA TYR A 81 25.65 -23.06 8.39
C TYR A 81 24.82 -24.33 8.45
N PHE A 82 24.02 -24.48 9.50
CA PHE A 82 23.13 -25.62 9.73
C PHE A 82 21.81 -25.19 10.37
N VAL A 83 20.77 -26.00 10.21
CA VAL A 83 19.48 -25.79 10.87
C VAL A 83 19.61 -26.14 12.35
N LYS A 84 19.52 -25.12 13.20
CA LYS A 84 19.59 -25.23 14.66
C LYS A 84 18.25 -25.67 15.25
N SER A 85 17.14 -25.11 14.74
CA SER A 85 15.78 -25.41 15.16
C SER A 85 14.85 -25.50 13.96
N THR A 86 13.92 -26.42 14.03
CA THR A 86 12.80 -26.55 13.08
C THR A 86 11.50 -25.97 13.67
N GLU A 87 11.55 -25.45 14.88
CA GLU A 87 10.43 -24.73 15.47
C GLU A 87 10.34 -23.33 14.82
N VAL A 88 9.61 -23.25 13.72
CA VAL A 88 9.37 -22.00 13.00
C VAL A 88 8.10 -21.37 13.55
N ASN A 89 8.24 -20.27 14.25
CA ASN A 89 7.10 -19.54 14.79
C ASN A 89 6.56 -18.51 13.76
N GLN A 90 6.36 -18.95 12.51
CA GLN A 90 5.80 -18.16 11.42
C GLN A 90 4.63 -18.90 10.76
N PRO A 91 3.47 -18.99 11.43
CA PRO A 91 2.32 -19.74 10.90
C PRO A 91 1.64 -19.03 9.71
N LEU A 92 1.97 -17.74 9.47
CA LEU A 92 1.32 -16.94 8.44
C LEU A 92 2.24 -16.77 7.23
N LYS A 93 1.74 -17.14 6.05
CA LYS A 93 2.37 -16.85 4.75
C LYS A 93 1.43 -15.93 3.97
N ILE A 94 1.84 -14.69 3.76
CA ILE A 94 0.99 -13.63 3.23
C ILE A 94 1.44 -13.23 1.82
N PHE A 95 0.51 -13.31 0.87
CA PHE A 95 0.62 -12.66 -0.43
C PHE A 95 0.12 -11.22 -0.31
N LEU A 96 1.00 -10.24 -0.45
CA LEU A 96 0.67 -8.83 -0.38
C LEU A 96 0.82 -8.20 -1.76
N LEU A 97 -0.27 -7.66 -2.32
CA LEU A 97 -0.31 -7.14 -3.68
C LEU A 97 -0.75 -5.67 -3.69
N PHE A 98 0.18 -4.77 -4.00
CA PHE A 98 -0.09 -3.33 -4.12
C PHE A 98 -0.09 -2.88 -5.58
N ASN A 99 -0.89 -1.84 -5.84
CA ASN A 99 -0.92 -1.20 -7.15
C ASN A 99 0.34 -0.39 -7.44
N LYS A 100 0.92 0.27 -6.45
CA LYS A 100 2.18 1.02 -6.52
C LYS A 100 2.74 1.25 -5.11
N LEU A 101 3.98 1.72 -5.02
CA LEU A 101 4.60 2.14 -3.75
C LEU A 101 4.82 3.66 -3.76
N SER A 102 3.83 4.42 -3.24
CA SER A 102 3.94 5.85 -2.95
C SER A 102 4.31 6.07 -1.48
N ILE A 103 4.54 7.31 -1.06
CA ILE A 103 4.90 7.65 0.32
C ILE A 103 3.86 7.11 1.31
N HIS A 104 2.57 7.35 1.07
CA HIS A 104 1.50 6.86 1.94
C HIS A 104 1.32 5.33 1.88
N LYS A 105 1.51 4.70 0.72
CA LYS A 105 1.50 3.23 0.60
C LYS A 105 2.67 2.59 1.36
N LYS A 106 3.82 3.29 1.42
CA LYS A 106 4.94 2.85 2.25
C LYS A 106 4.61 2.92 3.74
N ILE A 107 3.95 3.97 4.22
CA ILE A 107 3.49 4.08 5.61
C ILE A 107 2.58 2.91 5.97
N MET A 108 1.61 2.60 5.10
CA MET A 108 0.70 1.47 5.24
C MET A 108 1.45 0.13 5.32
N TYR A 109 2.39 -0.09 4.39
CA TYR A 109 3.23 -1.28 4.36
C TYR A 109 4.08 -1.43 5.64
N ASP A 110 4.76 -0.36 6.06
CA ASP A 110 5.63 -0.37 7.25
C ASP A 110 4.82 -0.68 8.52
N ALA A 111 3.62 -0.10 8.67
CA ALA A 111 2.72 -0.37 9.80
C ALA A 111 2.21 -1.83 9.78
N PHE A 112 1.83 -2.34 8.60
CA PHE A 112 1.40 -3.72 8.41
C PHE A 112 2.50 -4.72 8.81
N VAL A 113 3.71 -4.54 8.27
CA VAL A 113 4.87 -5.40 8.56
C VAL A 113 5.27 -5.33 10.04
N LYS A 114 5.29 -4.12 10.62
CA LYS A 114 5.62 -3.91 12.04
C LYS A 114 4.63 -4.62 12.96
N THR A 115 3.35 -4.59 12.65
CA THR A 115 2.29 -5.22 13.47
C THR A 115 2.35 -6.74 13.40
N LEU A 116 2.63 -7.31 12.22
CA LEU A 116 2.80 -8.76 12.06
C LEU A 116 4.11 -9.27 12.67
N ALA A 117 5.11 -8.42 12.75
CA ALA A 117 6.45 -8.75 13.28
C ALA A 117 7.02 -10.06 12.68
N ASP A 118 7.51 -10.97 13.52
CA ASP A 118 8.09 -12.24 13.09
C ASP A 118 7.04 -13.40 12.94
N LEU A 119 5.74 -13.08 13.11
CA LEU A 119 4.65 -14.07 12.97
C LEU A 119 4.28 -14.40 11.52
N ALA A 120 4.77 -13.60 10.57
CA ALA A 120 4.42 -13.73 9.16
C ALA A 120 5.62 -13.70 8.22
N SER A 121 5.58 -14.56 7.21
CA SER A 121 6.37 -14.44 5.99
C SER A 121 5.53 -13.67 4.97
N ILE A 122 6.07 -12.59 4.40
CA ILE A 122 5.37 -11.71 3.47
C ILE A 122 6.08 -11.75 2.12
N ASP A 123 5.35 -12.18 1.08
CA ASP A 123 5.77 -12.04 -0.30
C ASP A 123 5.03 -10.84 -0.91
N PHE A 124 5.79 -9.78 -1.19
CA PHE A 124 5.26 -8.49 -1.60
C PHE A 124 5.43 -8.28 -3.10
N TYR A 125 4.34 -7.93 -3.78
CA TYR A 125 4.28 -7.68 -5.21
C TYR A 125 3.69 -6.32 -5.52
N ILE A 126 4.14 -5.71 -6.62
CA ILE A 126 3.66 -4.42 -7.12
C ILE A 126 3.28 -4.61 -8.60
N TYR A 127 2.04 -4.30 -8.96
CA TYR A 127 1.55 -4.48 -10.33
C TYR A 127 1.42 -3.16 -11.14
N ASN A 128 1.87 -2.02 -10.59
CA ASN A 128 1.97 -0.72 -11.27
C ASN A 128 0.68 -0.24 -11.97
N ASN A 129 -0.49 -0.49 -11.36
CA ASN A 129 -1.82 -0.25 -11.91
C ASN A 129 -2.13 -1.02 -13.22
N ASP A 130 -1.28 -1.97 -13.64
CA ASP A 130 -1.42 -2.81 -14.82
C ASP A 130 -2.28 -4.04 -14.51
N TYR A 131 -3.46 -4.10 -15.13
CA TYR A 131 -4.39 -5.22 -14.92
C TYR A 131 -3.84 -6.56 -15.44
N THR A 132 -3.06 -6.56 -16.51
CA THR A 132 -2.46 -7.80 -17.06
C THR A 132 -1.45 -8.40 -16.08
N LEU A 133 -0.58 -7.55 -15.51
CA LEU A 133 0.38 -7.98 -14.49
C LEU A 133 -0.34 -8.44 -13.22
N PHE A 134 -1.38 -7.71 -12.76
CA PHE A 134 -2.23 -8.07 -11.64
C PHE A 134 -2.80 -9.50 -11.78
N LYS A 135 -3.45 -9.77 -12.94
CA LYS A 135 -4.02 -11.09 -13.25
C LYS A 135 -2.96 -12.19 -13.22
N ARG A 136 -1.80 -11.96 -13.86
CA ARG A 136 -0.69 -12.92 -13.88
C ARG A 136 -0.15 -13.22 -12.50
N LEU A 137 0.04 -12.20 -11.65
CA LEU A 137 0.56 -12.37 -10.29
C LEU A 137 -0.40 -13.20 -9.43
N ILE A 138 -1.70 -12.96 -9.50
CA ILE A 138 -2.69 -13.75 -8.77
C ILE A 138 -2.72 -15.19 -9.28
N GLN A 139 -2.77 -15.40 -10.60
CA GLN A 139 -2.86 -16.75 -11.19
C GLN A 139 -1.65 -17.62 -10.85
N ASN A 140 -0.45 -17.02 -10.83
CA ASN A 140 0.78 -17.75 -10.53
C ASN A 140 0.93 -18.10 -9.04
N ASN A 141 0.23 -17.39 -8.15
CA ASN A 141 0.40 -17.49 -6.70
C ASN A 141 -0.83 -18.02 -5.94
N LYS A 142 -1.89 -18.40 -6.64
CA LYS A 142 -3.08 -18.97 -5.99
C LYS A 142 -2.75 -20.30 -5.32
N ASN A 143 -3.32 -20.54 -4.14
CA ASN A 143 -3.20 -21.76 -3.32
C ASN A 143 -1.90 -21.91 -2.49
N GLU A 144 -0.99 -20.93 -2.51
CA GLU A 144 0.28 -21.04 -1.78
C GLU A 144 0.32 -20.30 -0.43
N TYR A 145 -0.70 -19.48 -0.14
CA TYR A 145 -0.69 -18.56 0.98
C TYR A 145 -1.79 -18.83 1.99
N THR A 146 -1.55 -18.41 3.23
CA THR A 146 -2.56 -18.41 4.29
C THR A 146 -3.50 -17.23 4.16
N HIS A 147 -2.99 -16.08 3.65
CA HIS A 147 -3.77 -14.86 3.42
C HIS A 147 -3.32 -14.16 2.13
N TYR A 148 -4.29 -13.54 1.45
CA TYR A 148 -4.12 -12.71 0.28
C TYR A 148 -4.59 -11.30 0.59
N VAL A 149 -3.67 -10.35 0.66
CA VAL A 149 -3.98 -8.93 0.92
C VAL A 149 -3.82 -8.16 -0.38
N ILE A 150 -4.90 -7.55 -0.87
CA ILE A 150 -4.96 -6.94 -2.20
C ILE A 150 -5.41 -5.49 -2.11
N VAL A 151 -4.63 -4.59 -2.73
CA VAL A 151 -4.95 -3.16 -2.95
C VAL A 151 -5.33 -2.97 -4.41
N PRO A 152 -6.64 -2.86 -4.77
CA PRO A 152 -7.11 -2.97 -6.15
C PRO A 152 -7.37 -1.60 -6.80
N HIS A 153 -6.33 -0.94 -7.32
CA HIS A 153 -6.47 0.26 -8.14
C HIS A 153 -5.88 0.04 -9.53
N PHE A 154 -6.63 0.38 -10.56
CA PHE A 154 -6.24 0.23 -11.96
C PHE A 154 -6.37 1.58 -12.68
N LEU A 155 -5.55 1.79 -13.71
CA LEU A 155 -5.73 2.90 -14.65
C LEU A 155 -6.80 2.53 -15.68
N ASP A 156 -6.66 1.34 -16.27
CA ASP A 156 -7.57 0.80 -17.26
C ASP A 156 -7.78 -0.71 -17.06
N GLY A 157 -8.89 -1.26 -17.55
CA GLY A 157 -9.15 -2.70 -17.66
C GLY A 157 -9.45 -3.41 -16.33
N GLY A 158 -9.67 -2.67 -15.26
CA GLY A 158 -9.94 -3.23 -13.93
C GLY A 158 -11.42 -3.57 -13.64
N GLU A 159 -12.30 -3.43 -14.62
CA GLU A 159 -13.74 -3.64 -14.48
C GLU A 159 -14.06 -5.07 -14.05
N ASP A 160 -13.32 -6.05 -14.60
CA ASP A 160 -13.48 -7.48 -14.34
C ASP A 160 -12.47 -8.00 -13.29
N ALA A 161 -11.87 -7.11 -12.49
CA ALA A 161 -10.89 -7.53 -11.47
C ALA A 161 -11.50 -8.46 -10.42
N HIS A 162 -12.80 -8.35 -10.17
CA HIS A 162 -13.53 -9.25 -9.28
C HIS A 162 -13.48 -10.72 -9.75
N ASP A 163 -13.50 -11.00 -11.05
CA ASP A 163 -13.42 -12.37 -11.59
C ASP A 163 -12.08 -13.04 -11.28
N VAL A 164 -11.00 -12.24 -11.31
CA VAL A 164 -9.65 -12.73 -10.97
C VAL A 164 -9.52 -12.94 -9.47
N ILE A 165 -10.03 -12.01 -8.65
CA ILE A 165 -9.96 -12.08 -7.20
C ILE A 165 -10.84 -13.22 -6.66
N ASN A 166 -12.00 -13.47 -7.26
CA ASN A 166 -12.90 -14.56 -6.90
C ASN A 166 -12.32 -15.98 -7.15
N GLN A 167 -11.18 -16.09 -7.83
CA GLN A 167 -10.44 -17.35 -7.94
C GLN A 167 -9.64 -17.69 -6.66
N LEU A 168 -9.50 -16.72 -5.76
CA LEU A 168 -8.85 -16.93 -4.45
C LEU A 168 -9.86 -17.43 -3.42
N PRO A 169 -9.43 -18.22 -2.42
CA PRO A 169 -10.29 -18.61 -1.32
C PRO A 169 -10.77 -17.37 -0.54
N SER A 170 -12.09 -17.14 -0.51
CA SER A 170 -12.66 -15.94 0.13
C SER A 170 -12.36 -15.86 1.63
N ASP A 171 -12.21 -17.02 2.27
CA ASP A 171 -11.84 -17.13 3.68
C ASP A 171 -10.38 -16.74 3.98
N LYS A 172 -9.55 -16.61 2.97
CA LYS A 172 -8.16 -16.15 3.06
C LYS A 172 -7.96 -14.74 2.46
N LEU A 173 -9.01 -14.16 1.88
CA LEU A 173 -8.95 -12.88 1.18
C LEU A 173 -9.15 -11.71 2.14
N LEU A 174 -8.30 -10.69 2.00
CA LEU A 174 -8.45 -9.39 2.63
C LEU A 174 -8.27 -8.27 1.60
N MET A 175 -9.33 -7.48 1.40
CA MET A 175 -9.26 -6.29 0.57
C MET A 175 -8.76 -5.12 1.39
N MET A 176 -7.76 -4.41 0.90
CA MET A 176 -7.15 -3.26 1.57
C MET A 176 -7.30 -2.01 0.71
N ASP A 177 -7.63 -0.87 1.35
CA ASP A 177 -7.72 0.45 0.73
C ASP A 177 -9.03 0.67 -0.07
N LYS A 178 -9.40 -0.22 -0.97
CA LYS A 178 -10.58 -0.08 -1.81
C LYS A 178 -11.40 -1.36 -1.87
N LEU A 179 -12.73 -1.23 -1.81
CA LEU A 179 -13.65 -2.31 -2.13
C LEU A 179 -13.91 -2.36 -3.65
N ILE A 180 -14.04 -3.56 -4.17
CA ILE A 180 -14.51 -3.79 -5.55
C ILE A 180 -15.88 -4.48 -5.50
N PRO A 181 -16.87 -3.99 -6.24
CA PRO A 181 -18.15 -4.70 -6.41
C PRO A 181 -17.93 -6.07 -7.05
N GLY A 182 -18.76 -7.06 -6.69
CA GLY A 182 -18.71 -8.39 -7.30
C GLY A 182 -17.77 -9.39 -6.64
N ILE A 183 -17.09 -9.03 -5.55
CA ILE A 183 -16.32 -9.98 -4.74
C ILE A 183 -17.30 -10.85 -3.93
N ASN A 184 -17.12 -12.17 -4.05
CA ASN A 184 -17.99 -13.17 -3.46
C ASN A 184 -17.44 -13.75 -2.15
N GLY A 185 -18.36 -14.29 -1.31
CA GLY A 185 -17.98 -15.02 -0.11
C GLY A 185 -17.74 -14.14 1.11
N ASN A 186 -17.18 -14.75 2.17
CA ASN A 186 -16.94 -14.10 3.46
C ASN A 186 -15.46 -13.70 3.56
N TYR A 187 -15.11 -12.55 3.02
CA TYR A 187 -13.76 -11.99 3.04
C TYR A 187 -13.64 -10.84 4.05
N ALA A 188 -12.41 -10.51 4.42
CA ALA A 188 -12.11 -9.35 5.26
C ALA A 188 -11.85 -8.09 4.42
N ALA A 189 -12.12 -6.90 4.98
CA ALA A 189 -11.77 -5.65 4.32
C ALA A 189 -11.44 -4.52 5.31
N VAL A 190 -10.38 -3.77 4.98
CA VAL A 190 -10.03 -2.49 5.61
C VAL A 190 -9.94 -1.46 4.50
N TYR A 191 -10.88 -0.51 4.45
CA TYR A 191 -11.10 0.29 3.25
C TYR A 191 -11.36 1.78 3.53
N GLU A 192 -11.23 2.60 2.49
CA GLU A 192 -11.66 4.00 2.45
C GLU A 192 -13.11 4.08 1.93
N ASP A 193 -13.97 4.82 2.65
CA ASP A 193 -15.31 5.19 2.17
C ASP A 193 -15.21 6.52 1.41
N PHE A 194 -14.62 6.48 0.23
CA PHE A 194 -14.23 7.66 -0.56
C PHE A 194 -15.33 8.72 -0.71
N GLU A 195 -16.59 8.32 -0.89
CA GLU A 195 -17.70 9.26 -1.01
C GLU A 195 -18.02 9.94 0.31
N LYS A 196 -18.10 9.16 1.38
CA LYS A 196 -18.39 9.65 2.72
C LYS A 196 -17.22 10.47 3.27
N ASP A 197 -16.01 9.99 3.10
CA ASP A 197 -14.79 10.58 3.65
C ASP A 197 -14.54 12.00 3.13
N ILE A 198 -14.66 12.21 1.81
CA ILE A 198 -14.52 13.55 1.23
C ILE A 198 -15.65 14.48 1.66
N TYR A 199 -16.89 13.98 1.71
CA TYR A 199 -18.02 14.77 2.16
C TYR A 199 -17.84 15.24 3.60
N ASP A 200 -17.56 14.32 4.53
CA ASP A 200 -17.38 14.60 5.95
C ASP A 200 -16.17 15.51 6.23
N ALA A 201 -15.09 15.36 5.46
CA ALA A 201 -13.92 16.23 5.56
C ALA A 201 -14.23 17.68 5.13
N LEU A 202 -14.97 17.84 4.04
CA LEU A 202 -15.39 19.18 3.58
C LEU A 202 -16.40 19.80 4.52
N ASP A 203 -17.29 19.00 5.14
CA ASP A 203 -18.23 19.50 6.15
C ASP A 203 -17.52 20.00 7.41
N GLN A 204 -16.46 19.31 7.87
CA GLN A 204 -15.59 19.80 8.94
C GLN A 204 -14.88 21.12 8.60
N LEU A 205 -14.57 21.35 7.33
CA LEU A 205 -13.91 22.56 6.83
C LEU A 205 -14.90 23.65 6.36
N ARG A 206 -16.20 23.44 6.58
CA ARG A 206 -17.27 24.31 6.04
C ARG A 206 -17.12 25.78 6.42
N GLU A 207 -16.74 26.09 7.66
CA GLU A 207 -16.51 27.46 8.12
C GLU A 207 -15.37 28.12 7.35
N GLN A 208 -14.24 27.44 7.16
CA GLN A 208 -13.09 27.94 6.41
C GLN A 208 -13.41 28.09 4.91
N LEU A 209 -14.20 27.16 4.37
CA LEU A 209 -14.63 27.19 2.97
C LEU A 209 -15.65 28.31 2.69
N SER A 210 -16.41 28.79 3.69
CA SER A 210 -17.47 29.79 3.50
C SER A 210 -16.98 31.13 2.96
N LYS A 211 -15.67 31.44 3.07
CA LYS A 211 -15.06 32.63 2.48
C LYS A 211 -14.82 32.54 0.98
N TYR A 212 -14.95 31.35 0.39
CA TYR A 212 -14.82 31.11 -1.05
C TYR A 212 -16.19 30.86 -1.66
N HIS A 213 -16.42 31.34 -2.88
CA HIS A 213 -17.69 31.15 -3.59
C HIS A 213 -17.64 29.94 -4.55
N THR A 214 -16.45 29.50 -4.96
CA THR A 214 -16.26 28.40 -5.89
C THR A 214 -15.25 27.40 -5.33
N ILE A 215 -15.64 26.11 -5.31
CA ILE A 215 -14.72 25.02 -4.95
C ILE A 215 -14.42 24.22 -6.20
N LYS A 216 -13.14 24.09 -6.52
CA LYS A 216 -12.63 23.34 -7.68
C LYS A 216 -11.90 22.09 -7.22
N MET A 217 -12.26 20.94 -7.77
CA MET A 217 -11.53 19.71 -7.55
C MET A 217 -10.68 19.38 -8.78
N ILE A 218 -9.36 19.29 -8.60
CA ILE A 218 -8.43 18.87 -9.65
C ILE A 218 -8.46 17.34 -9.69
N PHE A 219 -9.07 16.81 -10.77
CA PHE A 219 -9.29 15.37 -10.96
C PHE A 219 -8.91 15.01 -12.39
N PRO A 220 -7.62 14.79 -12.68
CA PRO A 220 -7.15 14.52 -14.04
C PRO A 220 -7.63 13.15 -14.56
N GLY A 221 -7.84 13.07 -15.89
CA GLY A 221 -8.34 11.85 -16.54
C GLY A 221 -7.41 10.64 -16.40
N TYR A 222 -6.12 10.86 -16.14
CA TYR A 222 -5.12 9.80 -15.92
C TYR A 222 -5.00 9.35 -14.45
N THR A 223 -5.86 9.84 -13.57
CA THR A 223 -5.82 9.46 -12.16
C THR A 223 -6.38 8.05 -11.93
N TYR A 224 -5.79 7.33 -10.98
CA TYR A 224 -6.31 6.06 -10.47
C TYR A 224 -7.28 6.26 -9.28
N HIS A 225 -7.52 7.51 -8.86
CA HIS A 225 -8.44 7.81 -7.75
C HIS A 225 -9.88 7.44 -8.11
N PRO A 226 -10.65 6.88 -7.15
CA PRO A 226 -12.03 6.50 -7.37
C PRO A 226 -12.95 7.69 -7.68
N LYS A 227 -13.89 7.50 -8.60
CA LYS A 227 -14.89 8.52 -8.98
C LYS A 227 -15.88 8.84 -7.85
N GLU A 228 -15.94 7.98 -6.83
CA GLU A 228 -16.71 8.16 -5.59
C GLU A 228 -16.31 9.46 -4.88
N ILE A 229 -15.04 9.88 -4.96
CA ILE A 229 -14.55 11.18 -4.45
C ILE A 229 -15.32 12.34 -5.11
N ILE A 230 -15.56 12.28 -6.43
CA ILE A 230 -16.34 13.29 -7.14
C ILE A 230 -17.79 13.33 -6.65
N LYS A 231 -18.39 12.16 -6.34
CA LYS A 231 -19.77 12.09 -5.85
C LYS A 231 -19.91 12.79 -4.49
N GLY A 232 -19.04 12.47 -3.52
CA GLY A 232 -19.05 13.10 -2.21
C GLY A 232 -18.77 14.60 -2.27
N PHE A 233 -17.82 15.04 -3.10
CA PHE A 233 -17.54 16.43 -3.36
C PHE A 233 -18.76 17.19 -3.92
N LYS A 234 -19.39 16.65 -4.96
CA LYS A 234 -20.59 17.28 -5.57
C LYS A 234 -21.75 17.32 -4.59
N ARG A 235 -21.96 16.27 -3.79
CA ARG A 235 -22.99 16.22 -2.74
C ARG A 235 -22.81 17.35 -1.72
N PHE A 236 -21.56 17.55 -1.23
CA PHE A 236 -21.22 18.63 -0.32
C PHE A 236 -21.51 20.01 -0.94
N CYS A 237 -20.98 20.27 -2.14
CA CYS A 237 -21.18 21.56 -2.81
C CYS A 237 -22.67 21.87 -3.08
N HIS A 238 -23.44 20.87 -3.47
CA HIS A 238 -24.89 21.01 -3.69
C HIS A 238 -25.63 21.35 -2.38
N GLN A 239 -25.31 20.66 -1.30
CA GLN A 239 -25.97 20.86 0.00
C GLN A 239 -25.73 22.25 0.56
N TYR A 240 -24.53 22.80 0.39
CA TYR A 240 -24.14 24.11 0.94
C TYR A 240 -24.10 25.23 -0.10
N ALA A 241 -24.68 25.00 -1.27
CA ALA A 241 -24.83 25.98 -2.36
C ALA A 241 -23.49 26.57 -2.86
N PHE A 242 -22.39 25.83 -2.78
CA PHE A 242 -21.14 26.24 -3.41
C PHE A 242 -21.20 26.00 -4.92
N THR A 243 -20.67 26.97 -5.69
CA THR A 243 -20.33 26.70 -7.10
C THR A 243 -19.21 25.68 -7.16
N SER A 244 -19.41 24.58 -7.89
CA SER A 244 -18.43 23.51 -8.00
C SER A 244 -17.94 23.28 -9.42
N LYS A 245 -16.64 22.98 -9.58
CA LYS A 245 -16.05 22.62 -10.87
C LYS A 245 -15.08 21.47 -10.72
N ILE A 246 -15.15 20.48 -11.64
CA ILE A 246 -14.12 19.46 -11.81
C ILE A 246 -13.13 20.00 -12.86
N VAL A 247 -11.85 20.01 -12.49
CA VAL A 247 -10.74 20.48 -13.34
C VAL A 247 -9.94 19.27 -13.77
N ASN A 248 -9.97 18.94 -15.05
CA ASN A 248 -9.24 17.80 -15.58
C ASN A 248 -7.76 18.11 -15.84
N GLU A 249 -7.44 19.40 -16.09
CA GLU A 249 -6.09 19.84 -16.43
C GLU A 249 -5.83 21.22 -15.82
N ILE A 250 -5.10 21.25 -14.72
CA ILE A 250 -4.85 22.49 -13.95
C ILE A 250 -3.98 23.48 -14.73
N ALA A 251 -3.14 23.02 -15.65
CA ALA A 251 -2.29 23.87 -16.47
C ALA A 251 -3.11 24.91 -17.26
N ASN A 252 -4.28 24.51 -17.75
CA ASN A 252 -5.18 25.35 -18.56
C ASN A 252 -6.23 26.09 -17.73
N GLU A 253 -6.36 25.82 -16.42
CA GLU A 253 -7.38 26.45 -15.58
C GLU A 253 -6.91 27.82 -15.06
N PRO A 254 -7.66 28.91 -15.27
CA PRO A 254 -7.32 30.20 -14.69
C PRO A 254 -7.55 30.20 -13.18
N ILE A 255 -6.63 30.83 -12.44
CA ILE A 255 -6.74 31.04 -11.00
C ILE A 255 -7.43 32.38 -10.71
N LYS A 256 -8.46 32.36 -9.88
CA LYS A 256 -9.25 33.58 -9.56
C LYS A 256 -9.38 33.76 -8.04
N ASP A 257 -9.61 35.00 -7.64
CA ASP A 257 -9.97 35.35 -6.27
C ASP A 257 -11.29 34.68 -5.85
N GLY A 258 -11.39 34.25 -4.59
CA GLY A 258 -12.56 33.57 -4.02
C GLY A 258 -12.74 32.10 -4.46
N GLU A 259 -11.69 31.47 -4.94
CA GLU A 259 -11.71 30.06 -5.31
C GLU A 259 -10.91 29.19 -4.32
N ALA A 260 -11.44 28.01 -3.98
CA ALA A 260 -10.70 26.98 -3.23
C ALA A 260 -10.45 25.76 -4.12
N TYR A 261 -9.26 25.19 -4.04
CA TYR A 261 -8.81 24.06 -4.85
C TYR A 261 -8.58 22.84 -3.98
N ILE A 262 -9.20 21.72 -4.35
CA ILE A 262 -8.92 20.40 -3.78
C ILE A 262 -8.02 19.66 -4.77
N ASN A 263 -6.80 19.35 -4.33
CA ASN A 263 -5.79 18.71 -5.17
C ASN A 263 -5.54 17.27 -4.76
N LEU A 264 -5.62 16.32 -5.71
CA LEU A 264 -5.43 14.90 -5.45
C LEU A 264 -4.01 14.39 -5.78
N MET A 265 -3.36 15.00 -6.79
CA MET A 265 -2.08 14.51 -7.32
C MET A 265 -0.94 15.48 -6.99
N GLU A 266 0.23 14.96 -6.61
CA GLU A 266 1.38 15.81 -6.25
C GLU A 266 1.88 16.67 -7.42
N ASP A 267 1.86 16.13 -8.65
CA ASP A 267 2.30 16.87 -9.85
C ASP A 267 1.39 18.06 -10.13
N ASP A 268 0.07 17.89 -9.97
CA ASP A 268 -0.91 18.99 -10.12
C ASP A 268 -0.77 20.05 -9.02
N MET A 269 -0.34 19.66 -7.81
CA MET A 269 -0.05 20.60 -6.73
C MET A 269 1.06 21.56 -7.12
N LEU A 270 2.14 21.05 -7.72
CA LEU A 270 3.25 21.89 -8.17
C LEU A 270 2.78 22.93 -9.18
N ILE A 271 2.03 22.49 -10.21
CA ILE A 271 1.48 23.37 -11.24
C ILE A 271 0.55 24.44 -10.63
N LEU A 272 -0.34 24.01 -9.70
CA LEU A 272 -1.25 24.92 -8.99
C LEU A 272 -0.47 26.01 -8.24
N LEU A 273 0.57 25.63 -7.49
CA LEU A 273 1.41 26.56 -6.72
C LEU A 273 2.16 27.53 -7.62
N GLU A 274 2.73 27.08 -8.74
CA GLU A 274 3.39 27.93 -9.73
C GLU A 274 2.43 28.94 -10.33
N LYS A 275 1.22 28.51 -10.69
CA LYS A 275 0.18 29.40 -11.24
C LYS A 275 -0.27 30.44 -10.22
N ILE A 276 -0.48 30.08 -8.96
CA ILE A 276 -0.85 31.03 -7.90
C ILE A 276 0.28 32.04 -7.69
N LYS A 277 1.55 31.59 -7.65
CA LYS A 277 2.74 32.45 -7.51
C LYS A 277 2.86 33.46 -8.64
N ALA A 278 2.39 33.14 -9.85
CA ALA A 278 2.37 34.08 -10.98
C ALA A 278 1.28 35.16 -10.84
N THR A 279 0.38 35.06 -9.86
CA THR A 279 -0.65 36.08 -9.54
C THR A 279 -0.22 36.93 -8.35
N LYS A 280 -1.07 37.89 -7.96
CA LYS A 280 -0.93 38.65 -6.70
C LYS A 280 -1.78 38.06 -5.56
N LEU A 281 -2.47 36.93 -5.80
CA LEU A 281 -3.40 36.31 -4.87
C LEU A 281 -2.64 35.63 -3.72
N LYS A 282 -3.19 35.71 -2.51
CA LYS A 282 -2.62 35.15 -1.29
C LYS A 282 -3.34 33.85 -0.93
N VAL A 283 -2.57 32.77 -0.79
CA VAL A 283 -3.09 31.49 -0.32
C VAL A 283 -3.60 31.61 1.11
N GLY A 284 -4.72 30.98 1.39
CA GLY A 284 -5.41 31.02 2.68
C GLY A 284 -6.29 32.26 2.88
N LYS A 285 -6.19 33.25 1.99
CA LYS A 285 -7.01 34.48 2.01
C LYS A 285 -7.86 34.61 0.74
N ASP A 286 -7.18 34.82 -0.38
CA ASP A 286 -7.82 35.07 -1.68
C ASP A 286 -8.08 33.75 -2.42
N VAL A 287 -7.20 32.75 -2.22
CA VAL A 287 -7.30 31.40 -2.80
C VAL A 287 -7.07 30.37 -1.70
N GLY A 288 -7.95 29.35 -1.62
CA GLY A 288 -7.80 28.20 -0.71
C GLY A 288 -7.15 27.00 -1.38
N ILE A 289 -6.36 26.24 -0.63
CA ILE A 289 -5.79 24.95 -1.07
C ILE A 289 -6.05 23.88 -0.03
N ILE A 290 -6.63 22.77 -0.47
CA ILE A 290 -6.77 21.52 0.27
C ILE A 290 -6.04 20.44 -0.52
N SER A 291 -5.16 19.68 0.12
CA SER A 291 -4.52 18.52 -0.50
C SER A 291 -5.11 17.23 0.00
N TYR A 292 -5.44 16.33 -0.91
CA TYR A 292 -5.80 14.95 -0.61
C TYR A 292 -4.54 14.16 -0.28
N ASN A 293 -4.62 13.35 0.76
CA ASN A 293 -3.52 12.61 1.38
C ASN A 293 -2.45 13.48 2.06
N GLU A 294 -2.13 13.15 3.31
CA GLU A 294 -1.11 13.81 4.11
C GLU A 294 0.28 13.27 3.77
N THR A 295 1.24 14.17 3.68
CA THR A 295 2.66 13.84 3.60
C THR A 295 3.47 14.82 4.47
N PRO A 296 4.57 14.38 5.11
CA PRO A 296 5.30 15.18 6.10
C PRO A 296 5.79 16.56 5.62
N TRP A 297 6.06 16.69 4.32
CA TRP A 297 6.57 17.95 3.75
C TRP A 297 5.49 19.03 3.55
N LYS A 298 4.19 18.66 3.49
CA LYS A 298 3.09 19.61 3.29
C LYS A 298 2.94 20.64 4.41
N GLN A 299 3.42 20.33 5.62
CA GLN A 299 3.44 21.29 6.72
C GLN A 299 4.43 22.45 6.54
N PHE A 300 5.41 22.29 5.64
CA PHE A 300 6.46 23.30 5.40
C PHE A 300 6.22 24.16 4.17
N ILE A 301 5.21 23.86 3.36
CA ILE A 301 4.86 24.63 2.16
C ILE A 301 3.84 25.70 2.54
N LEU A 302 4.08 26.97 2.19
CA LEU A 302 3.17 28.12 2.39
C LEU A 302 2.66 28.21 3.84
N ASP A 303 3.52 27.99 4.82
CA ASP A 303 3.17 27.93 6.26
C ASP A 303 2.17 26.79 6.60
N GLY A 304 2.09 25.80 5.74
CA GLY A 304 1.32 24.57 5.88
C GLY A 304 0.11 24.49 4.93
N ILE A 305 0.08 23.38 4.18
CA ILE A 305 -1.06 23.00 3.34
C ILE A 305 -2.09 22.25 4.18
N THR A 306 -3.34 22.67 4.16
CA THR A 306 -4.49 21.94 4.72
C THR A 306 -4.64 20.61 4.01
N THR A 307 -4.74 19.51 4.76
CA THR A 307 -4.87 18.18 4.18
C THR A 307 -6.11 17.46 4.69
N ILE A 308 -6.65 16.61 3.83
CA ILE A 308 -7.67 15.61 4.13
C ILE A 308 -7.09 14.26 3.75
N SER A 309 -7.07 13.31 4.67
CA SER A 309 -6.28 12.08 4.49
C SER A 309 -6.83 10.90 5.25
N THR A 310 -6.77 9.74 4.62
CA THR A 310 -6.87 8.46 5.32
C THR A 310 -5.71 8.30 6.31
N ASP A 311 -6.00 7.67 7.43
CA ASP A 311 -4.98 7.24 8.39
C ASP A 311 -4.30 5.96 7.87
N PHE A 312 -3.30 6.11 6.99
CA PHE A 312 -2.62 4.97 6.36
C PHE A 312 -1.84 4.09 7.34
N GLU A 313 -1.34 4.67 8.44
CA GLU A 313 -0.71 3.88 9.51
C GLU A 313 -1.76 2.98 10.19
N LYS A 314 -2.93 3.56 10.49
CA LYS A 314 -4.05 2.81 11.06
C LYS A 314 -4.55 1.73 10.10
N MET A 315 -4.62 2.01 8.79
CA MET A 315 -5.01 1.03 7.78
C MET A 315 -4.08 -0.20 7.79
N GLY A 316 -2.76 0.03 7.78
CA GLY A 316 -1.78 -1.06 7.86
C GLY A 316 -1.91 -1.88 9.15
N THR A 317 -2.04 -1.19 10.29
CA THR A 317 -2.21 -1.83 11.60
C THR A 317 -3.51 -2.65 11.67
N MET A 318 -4.66 -2.07 11.30
CA MET A 318 -5.96 -2.76 11.31
C MET A 318 -5.96 -4.00 10.40
N THR A 319 -5.34 -3.90 9.21
CA THR A 319 -5.24 -5.03 8.29
C THR A 319 -4.45 -6.19 8.92
N ALA A 320 -3.34 -5.90 9.56
CA ALA A 320 -2.54 -6.91 10.26
C ALA A 320 -3.29 -7.51 11.46
N GLU A 321 -3.95 -6.69 12.26
CA GLU A 321 -4.76 -7.11 13.41
C GLU A 321 -5.92 -8.02 12.98
N MET A 322 -6.58 -7.74 11.84
CA MET A 322 -7.63 -8.62 11.31
C MET A 322 -7.11 -10.02 10.96
N ILE A 323 -5.88 -10.10 10.40
CA ILE A 323 -5.23 -11.37 10.12
C ILE A 323 -4.91 -12.11 11.42
N LEU A 324 -4.27 -11.44 12.39
CA LEU A 324 -3.87 -12.04 13.67
C LEU A 324 -5.06 -12.53 14.48
N ASN A 325 -6.19 -11.82 14.41
CA ASN A 325 -7.42 -12.13 15.15
C ASN A 325 -8.41 -12.99 14.33
N ASN A 326 -8.06 -13.40 13.11
CA ASN A 326 -8.92 -14.14 12.18
C ASN A 326 -10.31 -13.49 12.00
N GLN A 327 -10.34 -12.15 11.93
CA GLN A 327 -11.57 -11.38 11.73
C GLN A 327 -11.92 -11.26 10.26
N ARG A 328 -13.23 -11.26 9.96
CA ARG A 328 -13.77 -11.19 8.58
C ARG A 328 -14.89 -10.17 8.47
N SER A 329 -14.64 -8.99 9.02
CA SER A 329 -15.54 -7.83 8.90
C SER A 329 -15.01 -6.85 7.85
N HIS A 330 -15.86 -5.92 7.43
CA HIS A 330 -15.48 -4.79 6.61
C HIS A 330 -15.40 -3.55 7.50
N LEU A 331 -14.21 -2.97 7.62
CA LEU A 331 -13.95 -1.83 8.49
C LEU A 331 -13.48 -0.63 7.67
N ALA A 332 -14.20 0.47 7.75
CA ALA A 332 -13.74 1.75 7.20
C ALA A 332 -12.64 2.34 8.09
N VAL A 333 -11.59 2.86 7.44
CA VAL A 333 -10.47 3.50 8.14
C VAL A 333 -10.84 4.94 8.51
N PRO A 334 -10.39 5.46 9.66
CA PRO A 334 -10.58 6.88 9.99
C PRO A 334 -9.98 7.80 8.92
N PHE A 335 -10.76 8.81 8.54
CA PHE A 335 -10.33 9.88 7.66
C PHE A 335 -10.12 11.15 8.48
N LYS A 336 -9.02 11.87 8.26
CA LYS A 336 -8.58 12.99 9.10
C LYS A 336 -8.50 14.28 8.32
N VAL A 337 -8.89 15.37 8.95
CA VAL A 337 -8.67 16.73 8.47
C VAL A 337 -7.53 17.35 9.30
N THR A 338 -6.54 17.92 8.61
CA THR A 338 -5.47 18.70 9.24
C THR A 338 -5.54 20.11 8.68
N LEU A 339 -6.22 21.01 9.42
CA LEU A 339 -6.34 22.41 9.05
C LEU A 339 -5.01 23.13 9.23
N ARG A 340 -4.58 23.87 8.21
CA ARG A 340 -3.39 24.73 8.17
C ARG A 340 -3.67 26.05 7.47
N LYS A 341 -2.64 26.89 7.26
CA LYS A 341 -2.81 28.25 6.76
C LYS A 341 -3.22 28.37 5.28
N SER A 342 -3.21 27.28 4.52
CA SER A 342 -3.60 27.31 3.10
C SER A 342 -5.12 27.39 2.86
N LEU A 343 -5.93 27.30 3.93
CA LEU A 343 -7.38 27.40 3.84
C LEU A 343 -7.93 28.39 4.84
#